data_81ba32efcf8f84b22695fa093af272fd
#
_entry.id   81ba32efcf8f84b22695fa093af272fd
#
_cell.length_a   1.000
_cell.length_b   1.000
_cell.length_c   1.000
_cell.angle_alpha   90.00
_cell.angle_beta   90.00
_cell.angle_gamma   90.00
#
_symmetry.space_group_name_H-M   'P 1'
#
loop_
_entity.id
_entity.type
_entity.pdbx_description
1 polymer ?
#
loop_
_entity_poly.entity_id
_entity_poly.type
_entity_poly.pdbx_seq_one_letter_code
_entity_poly.pdbx_strand_id
1 'polypeptide(L)' 'MAAPLTTRELQVADLMNRGCPTKEIAWRLGVRPCTAKNHIRNILHKLQVRRRGQAVAKLRTLIGERFSVG' A
#
# COMPACT_ATOMS: atom_id res chain seq x y z
N MET A 1 -12.04 7.31 -12.40
CA MET A 1 -11.50 7.68 -11.09
C MET A 1 -11.14 6.43 -10.31
N ALA A 2 -9.94 6.37 -9.75
CA ALA A 2 -9.55 5.24 -8.93
C ALA A 2 -10.36 5.25 -7.62
N ALA A 3 -10.79 4.07 -7.16
CA ALA A 3 -11.50 3.97 -5.90
C ALA A 3 -10.57 4.39 -4.75
N PRO A 4 -11.07 5.10 -3.74
CA PRO A 4 -10.24 5.48 -2.62
C PRO A 4 -9.82 4.25 -1.82
N LEU A 5 -8.65 4.33 -1.22
CA LEU A 5 -8.17 3.26 -0.36
C LEU A 5 -8.93 3.27 0.96
N THR A 6 -9.24 2.08 1.46
CA THR A 6 -9.85 1.94 2.78
C THR A 6 -8.80 2.26 3.85
N THR A 7 -9.25 2.45 5.09
CA THR A 7 -8.33 2.68 6.22
C THR A 7 -7.31 1.55 6.33
N ARG A 8 -7.76 0.31 6.21
CA ARG A 8 -6.85 -0.84 6.28
C ARG A 8 -5.87 -0.85 5.12
N GLU A 9 -6.34 -0.50 3.93
CA GLU A 9 -5.46 -0.43 2.76
C GLU A 9 -4.44 0.69 2.89
N LEU A 10 -4.82 1.81 3.49
CA LEU A 10 -3.87 2.89 3.75
C LEU A 10 -2.78 2.44 4.72
N GLN A 11 -3.12 1.66 5.74
CA GLN A 11 -2.15 1.11 6.66
C GLN A 11 -1.17 0.17 5.94
N VAL A 12 -1.71 -0.68 5.07
CA VAL A 12 -0.88 -1.59 4.28
C VAL A 12 0.00 -0.79 3.32
N ALA A 13 -0.56 0.22 2.69
CA ALA A 13 0.19 1.07 1.76
C ALA A 13 1.36 1.78 2.44
N ASP A 14 1.13 2.27 3.66
CA ASP A 14 2.20 2.91 4.44
C ASP A 14 3.35 1.93 4.70
N LEU A 15 3.03 0.70 5.09
CA LEU A 15 4.05 -0.31 5.33
C LEU A 15 4.76 -0.73 4.05
N MET A 16 4.04 -0.78 2.94
CA MET A 16 4.65 -1.03 1.63
C MET A 16 5.65 0.07 1.27
N ASN A 17 5.27 1.31 1.52
CA ASN A 17 6.12 2.46 1.24
C ASN A 17 7.39 2.45 2.10
N ARG A 18 7.33 1.85 3.28
CA ARG A 18 8.48 1.67 4.16
C ARG A 18 9.36 0.49 3.78
N GLY A 19 8.97 -0.26 2.76
CA GLY A 19 9.73 -1.41 2.30
C GLY A 19 9.45 -2.70 3.06
N CYS A 20 8.38 -2.77 3.84
CA CYS A 20 8.05 -3.97 4.59
C CYS A 20 7.60 -5.10 3.67
N PRO A 21 8.14 -6.31 3.82
CA PRO A 21 7.65 -7.45 3.07
C PRO A 21 6.26 -7.87 3.56
N THR A 22 5.55 -8.63 2.75
CA THR A 22 4.18 -9.07 3.07
C THR A 22 4.08 -9.71 4.45
N LYS A 23 5.05 -10.54 4.80
CA LYS A 23 5.09 -11.24 6.08
C LYS A 23 5.12 -10.26 7.25
N GLU A 24 5.93 -9.22 7.14
CA GLU A 24 6.03 -8.20 8.18
C GLU A 24 4.78 -7.35 8.24
N ILE A 25 4.20 -7.03 7.10
CA ILE A 25 2.93 -6.29 7.05
C ILE A 25 1.85 -7.08 7.80
N ALA A 26 1.75 -8.37 7.52
CA ALA A 26 0.79 -9.25 8.19
C ALA A 26 1.00 -9.26 9.70
N TRP A 27 2.24 -9.39 10.12
CA TRP A 27 2.58 -9.43 11.54
C TRP A 27 2.22 -8.11 12.22
N ARG A 28 2.58 -6.99 11.62
CA ARG A 28 2.31 -5.67 12.21
C ARG A 28 0.82 -5.37 12.33
N LEU A 29 0.03 -5.86 11.39
CA LEU A 29 -1.42 -5.63 11.38
C LEU A 29 -2.19 -6.71 12.13
N GLY A 30 -1.52 -7.76 12.59
CA GLY A 30 -2.18 -8.86 13.27
C GLY A 30 -3.10 -9.66 12.36
N VAL A 31 -2.77 -9.79 11.09
CA VAL A 31 -3.53 -10.56 10.11
C VAL A 31 -2.66 -11.66 9.53
N ARG A 32 -3.30 -12.60 8.84
CA ARG A 32 -2.57 -13.68 8.18
C ARG A 32 -1.87 -13.16 6.93
N PRO A 33 -0.74 -13.77 6.53
CA PRO A 33 -0.05 -13.35 5.30
C PRO A 33 -0.93 -13.35 4.06
N CYS A 34 -1.86 -14.30 3.93
CA CYS A 34 -2.75 -14.33 2.79
C CYS A 34 -3.71 -13.12 2.80
N THR A 35 -4.14 -12.69 3.97
CA THR A 35 -4.98 -11.50 4.10
C THR A 35 -4.21 -10.26 3.71
N ALA A 36 -2.97 -10.12 4.18
CA ALA A 36 -2.11 -9.01 3.81
C ALA A 36 -1.89 -8.99 2.30
N LYS A 37 -1.67 -10.16 1.71
CA LYS A 37 -1.49 -10.29 0.27
C LYS A 37 -2.72 -9.82 -0.50
N ASN A 38 -3.91 -10.14 0.00
CA ASN A 38 -5.16 -9.68 -0.60
C ASN A 38 -5.28 -8.17 -0.54
N HIS A 39 -4.92 -7.56 0.57
CA HIS A 39 -4.93 -6.11 0.69
C HIS A 39 -3.99 -5.47 -0.32
N ILE A 40 -2.78 -6.02 -0.46
CA ILE A 40 -1.81 -5.53 -1.43
C ILE A 40 -2.37 -5.63 -2.84
N ARG A 41 -2.97 -6.77 -3.17
CA ARG A 41 -3.58 -6.99 -4.47
C ARG A 41 -4.66 -5.95 -4.78
N ASN A 42 -5.51 -5.67 -3.80
CA ASN A 42 -6.58 -4.68 -3.96
C ASN A 42 -6.00 -3.28 -4.16
N ILE A 43 -4.91 -2.95 -3.46
CA ILE A 43 -4.23 -1.68 -3.63
C ILE A 43 -3.69 -1.55 -5.05
N LEU A 44 -3.04 -2.60 -5.55
CA LEU A 44 -2.51 -2.60 -6.92
C LEU A 44 -3.63 -2.35 -7.93
N HIS A 45 -4.77 -3.00 -7.72
CA HIS A 45 -5.94 -2.83 -8.56
C HIS A 45 -6.45 -1.39 -8.54
N LYS A 46 -6.59 -0.84 -7.35
CA LYS A 46 -7.12 0.52 -7.18
C LYS A 46 -6.17 1.58 -7.75
N LEU A 47 -4.88 1.33 -7.67
CA LEU A 47 -3.87 2.23 -8.24
C LEU A 47 -3.64 1.97 -9.72
N GLN A 48 -4.28 0.94 -10.29
CA GLN A 48 -4.14 0.57 -11.69
C GLN A 48 -2.69 0.28 -12.06
N VAL A 49 -2.00 -0.45 -11.20
CA VAL A 49 -0.63 -0.89 -11.45
C VAL A 49 -0.57 -2.41 -11.32
N ARG A 50 0.45 -3.02 -11.88
CA ARG A 50 0.59 -4.47 -11.87
C ARG A 50 1.60 -4.97 -10.86
N ARG A 51 2.58 -4.15 -10.54
CA ARG A 51 3.69 -4.57 -9.67
C ARG A 51 3.74 -3.71 -8.41
N ARG A 52 4.20 -4.33 -7.35
CA ARG A 52 4.34 -3.66 -6.06
C ARG A 52 5.25 -2.44 -6.14
N GLY A 53 6.35 -2.53 -6.88
CA GLY A 53 7.25 -1.39 -7.07
C GLY A 53 6.57 -0.19 -7.70
N GLN A 54 5.70 -0.44 -8.67
CA GLN A 54 4.92 0.61 -9.33
C GLN A 54 3.95 1.24 -8.33
N ALA A 55 3.35 0.42 -7.48
CA ALA A 55 2.42 0.90 -6.45
C ALA A 55 3.14 1.80 -5.46
N VAL A 56 4.33 1.39 -5.01
CA VAL A 56 5.13 2.18 -4.08
C VAL A 56 5.51 3.52 -4.71
N ALA A 57 5.94 3.51 -5.95
CA ALA A 57 6.31 4.74 -6.66
C ALA A 57 5.11 5.69 -6.75
N LYS A 58 3.95 5.15 -7.08
CA LYS A 58 2.72 5.94 -7.20
C LYS A 58 2.28 6.49 -5.84
N LEU A 59 2.37 5.68 -4.80
CA LEU A 59 2.04 6.09 -3.44
C LEU A 59 2.97 7.19 -2.96
N ARG A 60 4.26 7.09 -3.26
CA ARG A 60 5.23 8.12 -2.89
C ARG A 60 4.90 9.45 -3.52
N THR A 61 4.47 9.44 -4.78
CA THR A 61 4.07 10.66 -5.46
C THR A 61 2.86 11.28 -4.78
N LEU A 62 1.84 10.47 -4.51
CA LEU A 62 0.61 10.95 -3.87
C LEU A 62 0.84 11.44 -2.46
N ILE A 63 1.59 10.68 -1.67
CA ILE A 63 1.90 11.04 -0.28
C ILE A 63 2.89 12.20 -0.26
N GLY A 64 3.86 12.18 -1.15
CA GLY A 64 4.87 13.23 -1.25
C GLY A 64 4.28 14.60 -1.53
N GLU A 65 3.25 14.66 -2.37
CA GLU A 65 2.55 15.91 -2.65
C GLU A 65 1.86 16.45 -1.40
N ARG A 66 1.37 15.57 -0.54
CA ARG A 66 0.68 15.95 0.69
C ARG A 66 1.63 16.35 1.79
N PHE A 67 2.76 15.66 1.88
CA PHE A 67 3.72 15.83 2.97
C PHE A 67 4.98 16.53 2.52
N SER A 68 5.03 16.92 1.26
CA SER A 68 6.14 17.67 0.74
C SER A 68 6.08 19.09 1.33
N VAL A 69 6.85 19.30 2.32
CA VAL A 69 6.89 20.59 2.99
C VAL A 69 7.97 21.45 2.37
N GLY A 70 7.93 21.50 1.13
CA GLY A 70 8.82 22.38 0.38
C GLY A 70 10.18 21.95 0.35
#